data_a5d6d8cd15f70bc491b3238ce32ca581
#
_entry.id   a5d6d8cd15f70bc491b3238ce32ca581
#
_cell.length_a   1.000
_cell.length_b   1.000
_cell.length_c   1.000
_cell.angle_alpha   90.00
_cell.angle_beta   90.00
_cell.angle_gamma   90.00
#
_symmetry.space_group_name_H-M   'P 1'
#
loop_
_entity.id
_entity.type
_entity.pdbx_description
1 polymer ?
#
loop_
_entity_poly.entity_id
_entity_poly.type
_entity_poly.pdbx_seq_one_letter_code
_entity_poly.pdbx_strand_id
1 'polypeptide(L)'
;TSQLEEGQVISAGDVAKRDWVSDLVPEGAITNLDDAVGKKVTVAVASGAPITQLNLRETGATVEVPSGTIAVSVPLTDKLGVGEGVVAGDRLVAYRVADGTATVLAREATVLSLPEGAKTLASGSQAMTIALAPEDVSSVLAASTEGSLRFGLPASDVQGVDAGVPAAPTKVDQEVGE
;
A
#
# COMPACT_ATOMS: atom_id res chain seq x y z
N THR A 1 29.66 16.65 -5.43
CA THR A 1 28.48 16.18 -6.17
C THR A 1 28.92 15.24 -7.26
N SER A 2 28.58 13.97 -7.15
CA SER A 2 28.81 12.92 -8.15
C SER A 2 27.73 12.96 -9.22
N GLN A 3 27.94 12.25 -10.32
CA GLN A 3 26.89 11.95 -11.29
C GLN A 3 25.82 11.12 -10.60
N LEU A 4 24.54 11.39 -10.90
CA LEU A 4 23.41 10.60 -10.46
C LEU A 4 22.96 9.67 -11.59
N GLU A 5 22.83 8.40 -11.30
CA GLU A 5 22.39 7.40 -12.26
C GLU A 5 20.86 7.24 -12.26
N GLU A 6 20.31 6.86 -13.39
CA GLU A 6 18.89 6.51 -13.49
C GLU A 6 18.57 5.37 -12.49
N GLY A 7 17.50 5.55 -11.75
CA GLY A 7 17.08 4.58 -10.74
C GLY A 7 17.75 4.73 -9.38
N GLN A 8 18.79 5.57 -9.25
CA GLN A 8 19.44 5.84 -7.97
C GLN A 8 18.51 6.60 -7.03
N VAL A 9 18.54 6.25 -5.74
CA VAL A 9 17.90 7.02 -4.66
C VAL A 9 18.91 8.04 -4.15
N ILE A 10 18.50 9.30 -4.11
CA ILE A 10 19.38 10.41 -3.71
C ILE A 10 19.59 10.40 -2.20
N SER A 11 20.84 10.36 -1.78
CA SER A 11 21.27 10.59 -0.40
C SER A 11 21.73 12.04 -0.18
N ALA A 12 21.78 12.49 1.06
CA ALA A 12 22.25 13.85 1.38
C ALA A 12 23.69 14.14 0.92
N GLY A 13 24.53 13.11 0.75
CA GLY A 13 25.90 13.25 0.26
C GLY A 13 26.01 13.40 -1.26
N ASP A 14 24.97 13.07 -2.00
CA ASP A 14 24.97 13.08 -3.47
C ASP A 14 24.69 14.46 -4.04
N VAL A 15 24.07 15.35 -3.26
CA VAL A 15 23.58 16.66 -3.67
C VAL A 15 24.15 17.78 -2.82
N ALA A 16 24.30 18.96 -3.39
CA ALA A 16 24.70 20.15 -2.68
C ALA A 16 24.02 21.39 -3.27
N LYS A 17 23.68 22.34 -2.41
CA LYS A 17 23.14 23.62 -2.85
C LYS A 17 24.24 24.46 -3.51
N ARG A 18 23.95 25.05 -4.65
CA ARG A 18 24.84 25.98 -5.37
C ARG A 18 24.07 27.22 -5.79
N ASP A 19 24.77 28.36 -5.77
CA ASP A 19 24.23 29.61 -6.31
C ASP A 19 24.33 29.58 -7.83
N TRP A 20 23.20 29.87 -8.48
CA TRP A 20 23.10 29.99 -9.93
C TRP A 20 22.60 31.38 -10.30
N VAL A 21 23.00 31.86 -11.46
CA VAL A 21 22.46 33.12 -12.03
C VAL A 21 20.99 32.90 -12.33
N SER A 22 20.12 33.77 -11.82
CA SER A 22 18.66 33.60 -11.88
C SER A 22 18.12 33.26 -13.25
N ASP A 23 18.67 33.90 -14.29
CA ASP A 23 18.25 33.72 -15.70
C ASP A 23 18.67 32.34 -16.29
N LEU A 24 19.55 31.63 -15.60
CA LEU A 24 20.05 30.31 -16.03
C LEU A 24 19.46 29.15 -15.20
N VAL A 25 18.63 29.44 -14.21
CA VAL A 25 17.96 28.41 -13.43
C VAL A 25 16.86 27.77 -14.27
N PRO A 26 16.91 26.45 -14.52
CA PRO A 26 15.84 25.77 -15.25
C PRO A 26 14.51 25.88 -14.52
N GLU A 27 13.41 25.91 -15.27
CA GLU A 27 12.07 25.81 -14.70
C GLU A 27 11.92 24.49 -13.94
N GLY A 28 11.34 24.55 -12.74
CA GLY A 28 11.17 23.40 -11.87
C GLY A 28 12.45 22.92 -11.18
N ALA A 29 13.52 23.72 -11.16
CA ALA A 29 14.74 23.39 -10.41
C ALA A 29 14.44 23.25 -8.91
N ILE A 30 15.01 22.23 -8.28
CA ILE A 30 14.90 21.98 -6.84
C ILE A 30 15.78 22.98 -6.09
N THR A 31 15.20 23.76 -5.21
CA THR A 31 15.88 24.79 -4.41
C THR A 31 16.17 24.37 -2.97
N ASN A 32 15.47 23.33 -2.49
CA ASN A 32 15.67 22.80 -1.16
C ASN A 32 16.19 21.36 -1.26
N LEU A 33 17.23 21.02 -0.48
CA LEU A 33 17.83 19.69 -0.51
C LEU A 33 16.85 18.60 -0.04
N ASP A 34 15.98 18.92 0.92
CA ASP A 34 15.00 17.98 1.46
C ASP A 34 13.98 17.53 0.40
N ASP A 35 13.76 18.36 -0.62
CA ASP A 35 12.87 18.04 -1.74
C ASP A 35 13.51 17.07 -2.75
N ALA A 36 14.81 16.83 -2.67
CA ALA A 36 15.54 15.88 -3.53
C ALA A 36 15.96 14.60 -2.80
N VAL A 37 16.34 14.71 -1.52
CA VAL A 37 16.81 13.57 -0.72
C VAL A 37 15.69 12.56 -0.52
N GLY A 38 16.01 11.28 -0.74
CA GLY A 38 15.05 10.18 -0.67
C GLY A 38 14.26 9.94 -1.95
N LYS A 39 14.34 10.84 -2.95
CA LYS A 39 13.69 10.65 -4.25
C LYS A 39 14.53 9.82 -5.19
N LYS A 40 13.87 9.18 -6.15
CA LYS A 40 14.51 8.34 -7.16
C LYS A 40 14.74 9.14 -8.45
N VAL A 41 15.94 9.04 -8.98
CA VAL A 41 16.32 9.66 -10.26
C VAL A 41 15.65 8.92 -11.42
N THR A 42 14.96 9.66 -12.30
CA THR A 42 14.27 9.12 -13.48
C THR A 42 15.13 9.12 -14.74
N VAL A 43 16.09 10.04 -14.81
CA VAL A 43 17.04 10.19 -15.92
C VAL A 43 18.37 10.58 -15.33
N ALA A 44 19.46 9.99 -15.80
CA ALA A 44 20.81 10.28 -15.31
C ALA A 44 21.11 11.79 -15.33
N VAL A 45 21.64 12.32 -14.22
CA VAL A 45 21.98 13.74 -14.07
C VAL A 45 23.49 13.89 -13.96
N ALA A 46 24.07 14.68 -14.85
CA ALA A 46 25.52 14.90 -14.85
C ALA A 46 26.00 15.62 -13.59
N SER A 47 27.22 15.34 -13.18
CA SER A 47 27.85 16.01 -12.03
C SER A 47 27.82 17.53 -12.20
N GLY A 48 27.28 18.25 -11.21
CA GLY A 48 27.17 19.71 -11.22
C GLY A 48 25.98 20.27 -12.01
N ALA A 49 25.19 19.46 -12.68
CA ALA A 49 23.96 19.90 -13.31
C ALA A 49 22.85 20.17 -12.28
N PRO A 50 21.92 21.09 -12.55
CA PRO A 50 20.77 21.34 -11.68
C PRO A 50 19.80 20.16 -11.75
N ILE A 51 19.23 19.82 -10.60
CA ILE A 51 18.18 18.81 -10.49
C ILE A 51 16.83 19.52 -10.59
N THR A 52 15.96 19.00 -11.45
CA THR A 52 14.58 19.50 -11.60
C THR A 52 13.58 18.46 -11.10
N GLN A 53 12.34 18.88 -10.88
CA GLN A 53 11.25 17.98 -10.52
C GLN A 53 11.05 16.88 -11.56
N LEU A 54 11.33 17.15 -12.85
CA LEU A 54 11.24 16.19 -13.94
C LEU A 54 12.29 15.06 -13.85
N ASN A 55 13.43 15.33 -13.22
CA ASN A 55 14.48 14.32 -13.01
C ASN A 55 14.18 13.39 -11.83
N LEU A 56 13.17 13.70 -11.04
CA LEU A 56 12.86 13.00 -9.81
C LEU A 56 11.44 12.43 -9.83
N ARG A 57 11.29 11.30 -9.22
CA ARG A 57 9.99 10.81 -8.79
C ARG A 57 10.05 10.44 -7.32
N GLU A 58 8.90 10.46 -6.66
CA GLU A 58 8.82 9.89 -5.34
C GLU A 58 9.37 8.46 -5.41
N THR A 59 10.33 8.17 -4.59
CA THR A 59 10.61 6.78 -4.28
C THR A 59 9.28 6.32 -3.70
N GLY A 60 8.56 5.48 -4.40
CA GLY A 60 7.32 4.93 -3.85
C GLY A 60 7.69 4.51 -2.44
N ALA A 61 6.94 5.00 -1.45
CA ALA A 61 7.28 4.91 -0.04
C ALA A 61 8.00 3.59 0.15
N THR A 62 9.23 3.63 0.67
CA THR A 62 9.95 2.39 0.98
C THR A 62 9.04 1.74 1.99
N VAL A 63 8.20 0.85 1.50
CA VAL A 63 7.20 0.18 2.31
C VAL A 63 8.04 -0.62 3.29
N GLU A 64 8.15 -0.11 4.50
CA GLU A 64 8.90 -0.76 5.55
C GLU A 64 8.15 -2.05 5.88
N VAL A 65 8.70 -3.17 5.40
CA VAL A 65 8.09 -4.47 5.60
C VAL A 65 8.48 -4.97 6.98
N PRO A 66 7.52 -5.20 7.89
CA PRO A 66 7.81 -5.71 9.22
C PRO A 66 8.58 -7.02 9.17
N SER A 67 9.51 -7.21 10.11
CA SER A 67 10.32 -8.43 10.20
C SER A 67 9.43 -9.67 10.30
N GLY A 68 9.74 -10.71 9.53
CA GLY A 68 8.99 -11.96 9.52
C GLY A 68 7.73 -11.94 8.66
N THR A 69 7.47 -10.86 7.92
CA THR A 69 6.32 -10.78 7.00
C THR A 69 6.75 -10.62 5.55
N ILE A 70 5.82 -10.83 4.65
CA ILE A 70 5.99 -10.66 3.20
C ILE A 70 5.00 -9.61 2.72
N ALA A 71 5.50 -8.58 2.01
CA ALA A 71 4.65 -7.59 1.38
C ALA A 71 4.07 -8.14 0.08
N VAL A 72 2.75 -8.06 -0.06
CA VAL A 72 2.02 -8.45 -1.27
C VAL A 72 1.09 -7.33 -1.71
N SER A 73 0.93 -7.19 -3.03
CA SER A 73 -0.02 -6.24 -3.61
C SER A 73 -1.32 -6.95 -3.96
N VAL A 74 -2.42 -6.40 -3.48
CA VAL A 74 -3.78 -6.90 -3.72
C VAL A 74 -4.55 -5.84 -4.48
N PRO A 75 -5.17 -6.17 -5.65
CA PRO A 75 -5.99 -5.23 -6.39
C PRO A 75 -7.16 -4.72 -5.55
N LEU A 76 -7.37 -3.41 -5.51
CA LEU A 76 -8.54 -2.82 -4.85
C LEU A 76 -9.77 -3.02 -5.74
N THR A 77 -10.76 -3.70 -5.18
CA THR A 77 -12.07 -3.90 -5.81
C THR A 77 -13.17 -3.54 -4.82
N ASP A 78 -14.34 -3.19 -5.31
CA ASP A 78 -15.52 -2.85 -4.48
C ASP A 78 -15.90 -3.98 -3.51
N LYS A 79 -15.46 -5.19 -3.82
CA LYS A 79 -15.78 -6.40 -3.06
C LYS A 79 -14.85 -6.66 -1.90
N LEU A 80 -13.71 -5.97 -1.78
CA LEU A 80 -12.74 -6.25 -0.71
C LEU A 80 -13.24 -5.93 0.70
N GLY A 81 -14.29 -5.12 0.82
CA GLY A 81 -14.84 -4.74 2.14
C GLY A 81 -13.99 -3.71 2.89
N VAL A 82 -12.95 -3.18 2.25
CA VAL A 82 -12.11 -2.13 2.83
C VAL A 82 -12.86 -0.80 2.69
N GLY A 83 -13.36 -0.27 3.80
CA GLY A 83 -14.09 0.99 3.84
C GLY A 83 -13.18 2.22 3.75
N GLU A 84 -13.79 3.41 3.64
CA GLU A 84 -13.09 4.72 3.52
C GLU A 84 -12.22 5.11 4.72
N GLY A 85 -12.20 4.32 5.80
CA GLY A 85 -11.46 4.60 7.02
C GLY A 85 -10.12 3.87 7.16
N VAL A 86 -9.75 3.00 6.21
CA VAL A 86 -8.51 2.23 6.31
C VAL A 86 -7.32 3.08 5.85
N VAL A 87 -6.27 3.09 6.66
CA VAL A 87 -5.03 3.83 6.41
C VAL A 87 -3.81 2.91 6.53
N ALA A 88 -2.66 3.40 6.05
CA ALA A 88 -1.41 2.67 6.26
C ALA A 88 -1.11 2.55 7.76
N GLY A 89 -0.70 1.35 8.18
CA GLY A 89 -0.50 0.97 9.59
C GLY A 89 -1.67 0.20 10.20
N ASP A 90 -2.84 0.20 9.59
CA ASP A 90 -3.98 -0.56 10.08
C ASP A 90 -3.77 -2.07 9.96
N ARG A 91 -4.36 -2.80 10.89
CA ARG A 91 -4.38 -4.27 10.88
C ARG A 91 -5.73 -4.74 10.40
N LEU A 92 -5.72 -5.61 9.42
CA LEU A 92 -6.90 -6.20 8.82
C LEU A 92 -6.91 -7.71 9.06
N VAL A 93 -8.09 -8.28 9.06
CA VAL A 93 -8.29 -9.74 8.99
C VAL A 93 -8.71 -10.08 7.57
N ALA A 94 -8.03 -11.03 6.93
CA ALA A 94 -8.35 -11.49 5.59
C ALA A 94 -9.27 -12.70 5.64
N TYR A 95 -10.35 -12.67 4.87
CA TYR A 95 -11.35 -13.73 4.75
C TYR A 95 -11.49 -14.18 3.30
N ARG A 96 -11.72 -15.46 3.11
CA ARG A 96 -12.29 -15.99 1.87
C ARG A 96 -13.80 -16.13 2.04
N VAL A 97 -14.55 -15.56 1.12
CA VAL A 97 -16.00 -15.70 1.09
C VAL A 97 -16.39 -16.47 -0.16
N ALA A 98 -16.85 -17.70 0.03
CA ALA A 98 -17.32 -18.57 -1.04
C ALA A 98 -18.56 -19.35 -0.56
N ASP A 99 -19.54 -19.53 -1.42
CA ASP A 99 -20.75 -20.31 -1.17
C ASP A 99 -21.49 -19.92 0.13
N GLY A 100 -21.50 -18.61 0.44
CA GLY A 100 -22.14 -18.10 1.66
C GLY A 100 -21.36 -18.36 2.95
N THR A 101 -20.13 -18.90 2.85
CA THR A 101 -19.26 -19.19 3.99
C THR A 101 -18.07 -18.26 3.99
N ALA A 102 -17.74 -17.70 5.16
CA ALA A 102 -16.52 -16.92 5.36
C ALA A 102 -15.49 -17.74 6.14
N THR A 103 -14.28 -17.87 5.59
CA THR A 103 -13.16 -18.56 6.23
C THR A 103 -12.02 -17.57 6.43
N VAL A 104 -11.41 -17.54 7.61
CA VAL A 104 -10.24 -16.70 7.88
C VAL A 104 -9.04 -17.26 7.14
N LEU A 105 -8.37 -16.40 6.36
CA LEU A 105 -7.13 -16.72 5.65
C LEU A 105 -5.90 -16.18 6.38
N ALA A 106 -5.98 -14.95 6.86
CA ALA A 106 -4.94 -14.32 7.66
C ALA A 106 -5.59 -13.53 8.80
N ARG A 107 -5.09 -13.73 10.00
CA ARG A 107 -5.59 -13.03 11.19
C ARG A 107 -5.00 -11.64 11.34
N GLU A 108 -3.86 -11.42 10.75
CA GLU A 108 -3.14 -10.16 10.80
C GLU A 108 -2.56 -9.85 9.42
N ALA A 109 -3.13 -8.87 8.77
CA ALA A 109 -2.64 -8.27 7.54
C ALA A 109 -2.43 -6.78 7.81
N THR A 110 -1.18 -6.35 7.86
CA THR A 110 -0.88 -4.93 8.09
C THR A 110 -0.88 -4.17 6.78
N VAL A 111 -1.66 -3.09 6.70
CA VAL A 111 -1.68 -2.21 5.53
C VAL A 111 -0.37 -1.42 5.49
N LEU A 112 0.41 -1.60 4.44
CA LEU A 112 1.68 -0.91 4.26
C LEU A 112 1.51 0.35 3.41
N SER A 113 0.70 0.28 2.36
CA SER A 113 0.38 1.43 1.53
C SER A 113 -0.97 1.30 0.86
N LEU A 114 -1.62 2.45 0.68
CA LEU A 114 -2.84 2.62 -0.10
C LEU A 114 -2.58 3.67 -1.19
N PRO A 115 -3.11 3.52 -2.39
CA PRO A 115 -2.98 4.54 -3.41
C PRO A 115 -3.73 5.82 -3.00
N GLU A 116 -3.14 6.98 -3.31
CA GLU A 116 -3.82 8.26 -3.13
C GLU A 116 -5.11 8.30 -3.95
N GLY A 117 -6.20 8.70 -3.31
CA GLY A 117 -7.51 8.74 -3.97
C GLY A 117 -8.26 7.41 -4.01
N ALA A 118 -7.90 6.44 -3.18
CA ALA A 118 -8.65 5.17 -3.00
C ALA A 118 -10.16 5.37 -2.66
N LYS A 119 -10.58 6.62 -2.46
CA LYS A 119 -11.98 7.02 -2.23
C LYS A 119 -12.89 6.92 -3.46
N THR A 120 -12.33 6.77 -4.65
CA THR A 120 -13.07 6.62 -5.90
C THR A 120 -12.60 5.36 -6.62
N LEU A 121 -13.22 4.25 -6.31
CA LEU A 121 -12.96 2.91 -6.89
C LEU A 121 -13.34 2.78 -8.37
N ALA A 122 -13.25 3.85 -9.15
CA ALA A 122 -13.78 3.89 -10.51
C ALA A 122 -12.79 3.50 -11.63
N SER A 123 -11.57 3.04 -11.31
CA SER A 123 -10.61 2.67 -12.37
C SER A 123 -9.68 1.54 -11.91
N GLY A 124 -9.87 0.38 -12.44
CA GLY A 124 -9.32 -0.93 -12.17
C GLY A 124 -7.80 -1.15 -12.22
N SER A 125 -7.00 -0.24 -11.67
CA SER A 125 -5.54 -0.38 -11.62
C SER A 125 -4.94 0.02 -10.26
N GLN A 126 -5.75 0.15 -9.22
CA GLN A 126 -5.24 0.50 -7.89
C GLN A 126 -5.01 -0.78 -7.08
N ALA A 127 -3.88 -0.87 -6.42
CA ALA A 127 -3.54 -1.98 -5.54
C ALA A 127 -3.16 -1.45 -4.16
N MET A 128 -3.59 -2.17 -3.14
CA MET A 128 -3.16 -2.00 -1.76
C MET A 128 -1.98 -2.93 -1.49
N THR A 129 -0.94 -2.45 -0.81
CA THR A 129 0.16 -3.31 -0.35
C THR A 129 -0.06 -3.65 1.12
N ILE A 130 -0.04 -4.93 1.41
CA ILE A 130 -0.21 -5.48 2.77
C ILE A 130 0.96 -6.37 3.15
N ALA A 131 1.30 -6.41 4.42
CA ALA A 131 2.24 -7.36 5.00
C ALA A 131 1.47 -8.55 5.60
N LEU A 132 1.90 -9.75 5.27
CA LEU A 132 1.30 -11.01 5.74
C LEU A 132 2.36 -11.93 6.31
N ALA A 133 1.97 -12.83 7.20
CA ALA A 133 2.80 -13.96 7.57
C ALA A 133 3.08 -14.85 6.34
N PRO A 134 4.29 -15.42 6.19
CA PRO A 134 4.66 -16.20 5.01
C PRO A 134 3.70 -17.35 4.68
N GLU A 135 3.15 -18.00 5.68
CA GLU A 135 2.17 -19.09 5.58
C GLU A 135 0.84 -18.66 4.97
N ASP A 136 0.43 -17.41 5.15
CA ASP A 136 -0.87 -16.90 4.71
C ASP A 136 -0.85 -16.36 3.27
N VAL A 137 0.34 -16.03 2.75
CA VAL A 137 0.52 -15.36 1.45
C VAL A 137 -0.16 -16.12 0.32
N SER A 138 0.08 -17.42 0.22
CA SER A 138 -0.46 -18.23 -0.87
C SER A 138 -1.99 -18.27 -0.87
N SER A 139 -2.58 -18.40 0.32
CA SER A 139 -4.04 -18.46 0.49
C SER A 139 -4.71 -17.13 0.16
N VAL A 140 -4.11 -16.01 0.59
CA VAL A 140 -4.61 -14.67 0.32
C VAL A 140 -4.50 -14.32 -1.18
N LEU A 141 -3.38 -14.64 -1.82
CA LEU A 141 -3.20 -14.41 -3.26
C LEU A 141 -4.17 -15.25 -4.11
N ALA A 142 -4.39 -16.51 -3.75
CA ALA A 142 -5.38 -17.37 -4.42
C ALA A 142 -6.78 -16.77 -4.31
N ALA A 143 -7.21 -16.40 -3.11
CA ALA A 143 -8.53 -15.79 -2.90
C ALA A 143 -8.67 -14.42 -3.59
N SER A 144 -7.57 -13.65 -3.70
CA SER A 144 -7.55 -12.39 -4.45
C SER A 144 -7.80 -12.63 -5.94
N THR A 145 -7.14 -13.63 -6.53
CA THR A 145 -7.30 -13.99 -7.95
C THR A 145 -8.70 -14.52 -8.25
N GLU A 146 -9.28 -15.29 -7.33
CA GLU A 146 -10.65 -15.80 -7.43
C GLU A 146 -11.73 -14.72 -7.21
N GLY A 147 -11.34 -13.53 -6.71
CA GLY A 147 -12.28 -12.47 -6.32
C GLY A 147 -13.09 -12.79 -5.06
N SER A 148 -12.69 -13.81 -4.31
CA SER A 148 -13.34 -14.26 -3.07
C SER A 148 -12.76 -13.62 -1.80
N LEU A 149 -11.68 -12.83 -1.94
CA LEU A 149 -11.01 -12.15 -0.82
C LEU A 149 -11.86 -11.00 -0.27
N ARG A 150 -11.93 -10.92 1.06
CA ARG A 150 -12.56 -9.81 1.81
C ARG A 150 -11.65 -9.45 2.98
N PHE A 151 -11.72 -8.19 3.39
CA PHE A 151 -11.03 -7.73 4.60
C PHE A 151 -12.04 -7.22 5.62
N GLY A 152 -11.73 -7.44 6.89
CA GLY A 152 -12.42 -6.85 8.03
C GLY A 152 -11.43 -6.04 8.85
N LEU A 153 -11.85 -4.87 9.32
CA LEU A 153 -11.10 -4.05 10.27
C LEU A 153 -11.54 -4.46 11.68
N PRO A 154 -10.69 -5.15 12.45
CA PRO A 154 -11.03 -5.50 13.84
C PRO A 154 -10.99 -4.24 14.71
N ALA A 155 -11.85 -4.19 15.72
CA ALA A 155 -11.72 -3.18 16.76
C ALA A 155 -10.43 -3.39 17.57
N SER A 156 -9.89 -2.35 18.15
CA SER A 156 -8.59 -2.37 18.84
C SER A 156 -8.53 -3.30 20.06
N ASP A 157 -9.67 -3.73 20.57
CA ASP A 157 -9.84 -4.64 21.71
C ASP A 157 -10.08 -6.10 21.32
N VAL A 158 -10.24 -6.38 20.01
CA VAL A 158 -10.42 -7.75 19.51
C VAL A 158 -9.05 -8.40 19.30
N GLN A 159 -8.61 -9.16 20.28
CA GLN A 159 -7.43 -10.03 20.17
C GLN A 159 -7.86 -11.43 19.70
N GLY A 160 -7.48 -11.77 18.48
CA GLY A 160 -7.59 -13.13 17.96
C GLY A 160 -9.01 -13.53 17.56
N VAL A 161 -9.33 -13.38 16.28
CA VAL A 161 -10.50 -14.06 15.71
C VAL A 161 -10.18 -15.54 15.64
N ASP A 162 -10.85 -16.35 16.49
CA ASP A 162 -10.70 -17.80 16.46
C ASP A 162 -11.09 -18.36 15.09
N ALA A 163 -10.16 -19.05 14.45
CA ALA A 163 -10.45 -19.80 13.24
C ALA A 163 -11.27 -21.03 13.60
N GLY A 164 -12.54 -21.02 13.27
CA GLY A 164 -13.32 -22.24 13.22
C GLY A 164 -14.55 -22.34 14.12
N VAL A 165 -15.47 -21.39 13.98
CA VAL A 165 -16.88 -21.70 14.17
C VAL A 165 -17.62 -21.20 12.95
N PRO A 166 -18.18 -22.07 12.08
CA PRO A 166 -19.13 -21.59 11.09
C PRO A 166 -20.28 -20.96 11.88
N ALA A 167 -20.55 -19.68 11.62
CA ALA A 167 -21.74 -19.04 12.17
C ALA A 167 -22.94 -19.87 11.72
N ALA A 168 -23.57 -20.57 12.67
CA ALA A 168 -24.80 -21.28 12.39
C ALA A 168 -25.81 -20.26 11.84
N PRO A 169 -26.54 -20.59 10.77
CA PRO A 169 -27.55 -19.69 10.26
C PRO A 169 -28.58 -19.47 11.36
N THR A 170 -28.71 -18.23 11.79
CA THR A 170 -29.79 -17.83 12.70
C THR A 170 -31.09 -18.04 11.93
N LYS A 171 -31.81 -19.09 12.30
CA LYS A 171 -33.18 -19.27 11.83
C LYS A 171 -33.99 -18.08 12.37
N VAL A 172 -34.38 -17.23 11.45
CA VAL A 172 -35.44 -16.27 11.71
C VAL A 172 -36.71 -17.10 11.77
N ASP A 173 -37.20 -17.36 12.96
CA ASP A 173 -38.54 -17.91 13.17
C ASP A 173 -39.53 -16.87 12.61
N GLN A 174 -40.12 -17.21 11.48
CA GLN A 174 -41.33 -16.53 11.01
C GLN A 174 -42.45 -17.00 11.93
N GLU A 175 -42.77 -16.17 12.88
CA GLU A 175 -44.02 -16.27 13.63
C GLU A 175 -45.15 -15.88 12.67
N VAL A 176 -45.85 -16.90 12.17
CA VAL A 176 -47.10 -16.74 11.44
C VAL A 176 -48.15 -16.41 12.48
N GLY A 177 -48.55 -15.15 12.58
CA GLY A 177 -49.72 -14.75 13.36
C GLY A 177 -51.01 -15.09 12.58
N GLU A 178 -51.88 -15.75 13.24
CA GLU A 178 -53.29 -15.96 12.91
C GLU A 178 -54.09 -14.65 12.95
#